data_a32796a7fffca72982ba20f56a4b91a8
#
_entry.id   a32796a7fffca72982ba20f56a4b91a8
#
_cell.length_a   1.000
_cell.length_b   1.000
_cell.length_c   1.000
_cell.angle_alpha   90.00
_cell.angle_beta   90.00
_cell.angle_gamma   90.00
#
_symmetry.space_group_name_H-M   'P 1'
#
loop_
_entity.id
_entity.type
_entity.pdbx_description
1 polymer ?
#
loop_
_entity_poly.entity_id
_entity_poly.type
_entity_poly.pdbx_seq_one_letter_code
_entity_poly.pdbx_strand_id
1 'polypeptide(L)'
;MIHPSVVKWDYFENIIPLLQKKYHLLVPALPGYDFENDSDYTSVERIASELNDWLKAEGYLELYAVYGCSMGGSIALMTALGQKIRIRHCVMDGGITPYQLPWIVTRFIALKDYLMMMIGRAGGVGLLEKAFATDDYSREDLQYVADVLRHCSRKTLWRTFDSCNNYKVPEPLPVIDTQIHYWYAKDEEKERKKDLHYMKTKFPQTKFEVLPDLGHAGLVLPVSYTHLR
;
A
#
# COMPACT_ATOMS: atom_id res chain seq x y z
N MET A 1 -3.17 4.22 9.30
CA MET A 1 -2.20 3.36 8.55
C MET A 1 -2.98 2.57 7.52
N ILE A 2 -2.47 2.45 6.30
CA ILE A 2 -3.17 1.85 5.15
C ILE A 2 -2.36 0.66 4.66
N HIS A 3 -2.98 -0.54 4.66
CA HIS A 3 -2.33 -1.81 4.37
C HIS A 3 -2.01 -1.99 2.87
N PRO A 4 -1.03 -2.85 2.51
CA PRO A 4 -0.76 -3.21 1.12
C PRO A 4 -1.87 -4.10 0.52
N SER A 5 -1.75 -4.45 -0.75
CA SER A 5 -2.63 -5.43 -1.40
C SER A 5 -2.44 -6.83 -0.80
N VAL A 6 -3.44 -7.68 -0.98
CA VAL A 6 -3.48 -9.10 -0.59
C VAL A 6 -3.28 -9.41 0.89
N VAL A 7 -3.46 -8.40 1.74
CA VAL A 7 -3.55 -8.50 3.21
C VAL A 7 -4.69 -7.63 3.71
N LYS A 8 -5.03 -7.72 5.00
CA LYS A 8 -6.08 -6.92 5.64
C LYS A 8 -5.46 -5.87 6.58
N TRP A 9 -6.32 -5.15 7.33
CA TRP A 9 -5.93 -4.18 8.34
C TRP A 9 -5.07 -4.79 9.46
N ASP A 10 -5.24 -6.08 9.78
CA ASP A 10 -4.49 -6.84 10.78
C ASP A 10 -3.01 -7.08 10.41
N TYR A 11 -2.62 -6.78 9.18
CA TYR A 11 -1.22 -6.67 8.77
C TYR A 11 -0.37 -5.83 9.74
N PHE A 12 -1.01 -4.88 10.42
CA PHE A 12 -0.35 -3.98 11.38
C PHE A 12 -0.40 -4.47 12.83
N GLU A 13 -0.93 -5.65 13.12
CA GLU A 13 -1.16 -6.11 14.50
C GLU A 13 0.10 -6.07 15.38
N ASN A 14 1.27 -6.37 14.81
CA ASN A 14 2.53 -6.40 15.55
C ASN A 14 3.07 -5.01 15.92
N ILE A 15 2.75 -3.98 15.14
CA ILE A 15 3.24 -2.62 15.42
C ILE A 15 2.22 -1.74 16.15
N ILE A 16 0.93 -2.09 16.11
CA ILE A 16 -0.12 -1.37 16.83
C ILE A 16 0.22 -1.23 18.33
N PRO A 17 0.60 -2.30 19.07
CA PRO A 17 0.92 -2.20 20.50
C PRO A 17 2.08 -1.25 20.83
N LEU A 18 2.97 -1.02 19.88
CA LEU A 18 4.10 -0.11 20.04
C LEU A 18 3.67 1.35 19.80
N LEU A 19 2.95 1.59 18.72
CA LEU A 19 2.56 2.92 18.29
C LEU A 19 1.41 3.51 19.12
N GLN A 20 0.45 2.70 19.56
CA GLN A 20 -0.69 3.15 20.35
C GLN A 20 -0.32 3.78 21.70
N LYS A 21 0.91 3.51 22.20
CA LYS A 21 1.46 4.14 23.41
C LYS A 21 1.64 5.66 23.25
N LYS A 22 1.74 6.13 22.00
CA LYS A 22 2.05 7.51 21.67
C LYS A 22 1.04 8.16 20.74
N TYR A 23 0.35 7.39 19.94
CA TYR A 23 -0.54 7.87 18.89
C TYR A 23 -1.93 7.25 19.01
N HIS A 24 -2.95 8.02 18.67
CA HIS A 24 -4.26 7.47 18.31
C HIS A 24 -4.16 6.92 16.89
N LEU A 25 -4.40 5.62 16.71
CA LEU A 25 -4.22 4.92 15.44
C LEU A 25 -5.56 4.70 14.75
N LEU A 26 -5.61 5.06 13.48
CA LEU A 26 -6.71 4.75 12.57
C LEU A 26 -6.19 3.75 11.54
N VAL A 27 -6.80 2.56 11.49
CA VAL A 27 -6.41 1.47 10.58
C VAL A 27 -7.67 1.02 9.84
N PRO A 28 -7.98 1.62 8.69
CA PRO A 28 -9.17 1.28 7.95
C PRO A 28 -9.10 -0.12 7.36
N ALA A 29 -10.19 -0.88 7.46
CA ALA A 29 -10.44 -2.04 6.61
C ALA A 29 -10.84 -1.53 5.21
N LEU A 30 -10.02 -1.82 4.22
CA LEU A 30 -10.29 -1.33 2.87
C LEU A 30 -11.39 -2.15 2.18
N PRO A 31 -12.27 -1.51 1.37
CA PRO A 31 -13.26 -2.22 0.58
C PRO A 31 -12.64 -3.34 -0.25
N GLY A 32 -13.28 -4.51 -0.23
CA GLY A 32 -12.81 -5.72 -0.91
C GLY A 32 -11.74 -6.52 -0.14
N TYR A 33 -11.20 -5.96 0.94
CA TYR A 33 -10.26 -6.58 1.88
C TYR A 33 -10.84 -6.68 3.29
N ASP A 34 -12.06 -6.22 3.49
CA ASP A 34 -12.82 -6.34 4.72
C ASP A 34 -13.65 -7.63 4.68
N PHE A 35 -13.38 -8.56 5.61
CA PHE A 35 -14.07 -9.85 5.66
C PHE A 35 -15.45 -9.76 6.33
N GLU A 36 -15.74 -8.65 6.96
CA GLU A 36 -17.01 -8.43 7.65
C GLU A 36 -18.06 -7.77 6.74
N ASN A 37 -17.60 -7.13 5.64
CA ASN A 37 -18.48 -6.41 4.71
C ASN A 37 -18.28 -6.91 3.27
N ASP A 38 -19.38 -7.26 2.63
CA ASP A 38 -19.37 -7.62 1.20
C ASP A 38 -19.23 -6.35 0.35
N SER A 39 -18.00 -6.05 -0.02
CA SER A 39 -17.64 -4.88 -0.81
C SER A 39 -16.52 -5.20 -1.80
N ASP A 40 -16.40 -4.38 -2.83
CA ASP A 40 -15.31 -4.49 -3.80
C ASP A 40 -14.35 -3.30 -3.68
N TYR A 41 -13.06 -3.54 -3.86
CA TYR A 41 -12.09 -2.48 -4.12
C TYR A 41 -12.50 -1.66 -5.35
N THR A 42 -12.35 -0.35 -5.28
CA THR A 42 -12.74 0.56 -6.37
C THR A 42 -11.55 1.08 -7.16
N SER A 43 -10.86 2.07 -6.65
CA SER A 43 -9.59 2.61 -7.15
C SER A 43 -8.85 3.37 -6.05
N VAL A 44 -7.57 3.63 -6.28
CA VAL A 44 -6.73 4.43 -5.37
C VAL A 44 -7.37 5.80 -5.11
N GLU A 45 -7.83 6.47 -6.17
CA GLU A 45 -8.43 7.81 -6.08
C GLU A 45 -9.74 7.80 -5.30
N ARG A 46 -10.60 6.82 -5.60
CA ARG A 46 -11.92 6.72 -4.98
C ARG A 46 -11.79 6.41 -3.49
N ILE A 47 -10.96 5.45 -3.12
CA ILE A 47 -10.71 5.09 -1.71
C ILE A 47 -10.08 6.26 -0.95
N ALA A 48 -9.10 6.96 -1.52
CA ALA A 48 -8.51 8.13 -0.90
C ALA A 48 -9.53 9.26 -0.69
N SER A 49 -10.44 9.47 -1.66
CA SER A 49 -11.52 10.45 -1.51
C SER A 49 -12.49 10.06 -0.40
N GLU A 50 -12.93 8.81 -0.36
CA GLU A 50 -13.86 8.29 0.65
C GLU A 50 -13.24 8.33 2.06
N LEU A 51 -11.96 7.97 2.17
CA LEU A 51 -11.21 8.08 3.43
C LEU A 51 -11.14 9.53 3.92
N ASN A 52 -10.85 10.48 3.04
CA ASN A 52 -10.86 11.91 3.38
C ASN A 52 -12.24 12.39 3.83
N ASP A 53 -13.31 11.97 3.14
CA ASP A 53 -14.68 12.36 3.48
C ASP A 53 -15.09 11.77 4.83
N TRP A 54 -14.75 10.50 5.08
CA TRP A 54 -15.00 9.85 6.36
C TRP A 54 -14.23 10.55 7.50
N LEU A 55 -12.92 10.78 7.33
CA LEU A 55 -12.10 11.47 8.35
C LEU A 55 -12.70 12.82 8.71
N LYS A 56 -13.12 13.59 7.71
CA LYS A 56 -13.75 14.91 7.94
C LYS A 56 -15.09 14.78 8.65
N ALA A 57 -15.92 13.81 8.29
CA ALA A 57 -17.22 13.56 8.90
C ALA A 57 -17.10 13.15 10.37
N GLU A 58 -16.06 12.34 10.72
CA GLU A 58 -15.74 11.96 12.10
C GLU A 58 -15.02 13.06 12.91
N GLY A 59 -14.82 14.25 12.31
CA GLY A 59 -14.21 15.38 12.99
C GLY A 59 -12.68 15.38 13.02
N TYR A 60 -12.02 14.48 12.30
CA TYR A 60 -10.57 14.49 12.17
C TYR A 60 -10.14 15.56 11.15
N LEU A 61 -9.89 16.76 11.61
CA LEU A 61 -9.47 17.88 10.74
C LEU A 61 -7.95 17.92 10.51
N GLU A 62 -7.21 17.23 11.34
CA GLU A 62 -5.75 17.13 11.24
C GLU A 62 -5.28 15.71 11.59
N LEU A 63 -4.33 15.18 10.80
CA LEU A 63 -3.57 13.97 11.12
C LEU A 63 -2.10 14.32 11.27
N TYR A 64 -1.44 13.74 12.28
CA TYR A 64 0.01 13.82 12.41
C TYR A 64 0.70 13.14 11.23
N ALA A 65 0.26 11.93 10.88
CA ALA A 65 0.79 11.22 9.73
C ALA A 65 -0.27 10.31 9.08
N VAL A 66 -0.17 10.16 7.76
CA VAL A 66 -0.73 9.02 7.04
C VAL A 66 0.44 8.15 6.59
N TYR A 67 0.37 6.86 6.93
CA TYR A 67 1.33 5.84 6.49
C TYR A 67 0.62 4.85 5.57
N GLY A 68 1.24 4.50 4.48
CA GLY A 68 0.73 3.46 3.59
C GLY A 68 1.87 2.63 2.99
N CYS A 69 1.67 1.31 2.96
CA CYS A 69 2.61 0.38 2.39
C CYS A 69 2.12 -0.08 1.00
N SER A 70 3.01 -0.13 0.01
CA SER A 70 2.71 -0.60 -1.34
C SER A 70 1.46 0.09 -1.94
N MET A 71 0.35 -0.63 -2.22
CA MET A 71 -0.96 -0.06 -2.59
C MET A 71 -1.40 1.04 -1.60
N GLY A 72 -1.24 0.79 -0.30
CA GLY A 72 -1.56 1.76 0.74
C GLY A 72 -0.76 3.06 0.62
N GLY A 73 0.49 3.00 0.12
CA GLY A 73 1.32 4.17 -0.15
C GLY A 73 0.74 5.05 -1.26
N SER A 74 0.19 4.44 -2.31
CA SER A 74 -0.53 5.18 -3.37
C SER A 74 -1.78 5.87 -2.83
N ILE A 75 -2.55 5.18 -1.98
CA ILE A 75 -3.74 5.74 -1.31
C ILE A 75 -3.34 6.87 -0.36
N ALA A 76 -2.25 6.70 0.42
CA ALA A 76 -1.75 7.73 1.34
C ALA A 76 -1.36 9.02 0.60
N LEU A 77 -0.64 8.90 -0.53
CA LEU A 77 -0.31 10.05 -1.38
C LEU A 77 -1.58 10.76 -1.86
N MET A 78 -2.53 10.02 -2.41
CA MET A 78 -3.79 10.60 -2.91
C MET A 78 -4.64 11.20 -1.79
N THR A 79 -4.61 10.63 -0.58
CA THR A 79 -5.27 11.20 0.60
C THR A 79 -4.65 12.55 0.96
N ALA A 80 -3.32 12.65 0.95
CA ALA A 80 -2.63 13.92 1.21
C ALA A 80 -2.91 14.98 0.14
N LEU A 81 -2.94 14.58 -1.14
CA LEU A 81 -3.25 15.49 -2.26
C LEU A 81 -4.71 15.96 -2.28
N GLY A 82 -5.61 15.24 -1.63
CA GLY A 82 -7.03 15.61 -1.54
C GLY A 82 -7.30 16.87 -0.72
N GLN A 83 -6.40 17.28 0.16
CA GLN A 83 -6.45 18.53 0.97
C GLN A 83 -7.77 18.76 1.74
N LYS A 84 -8.57 17.72 1.99
CA LYS A 84 -9.83 17.84 2.74
C LYS A 84 -9.60 17.97 4.25
N ILE A 85 -8.45 17.48 4.71
CA ILE A 85 -7.95 17.57 6.08
C ILE A 85 -6.46 17.93 6.04
N ARG A 86 -5.93 18.46 7.12
CA ARG A 86 -4.50 18.75 7.24
C ARG A 86 -3.74 17.47 7.57
N ILE A 87 -2.71 17.14 6.79
CA ILE A 87 -1.82 16.00 7.05
C ILE A 87 -0.38 16.51 7.13
N ARG A 88 0.29 16.32 8.28
CA ARG A 88 1.66 16.84 8.46
C ARG A 88 2.69 15.97 7.74
N HIS A 89 2.55 14.65 7.81
CA HIS A 89 3.47 13.71 7.20
C HIS A 89 2.71 12.67 6.35
N CYS A 90 3.20 12.42 5.16
CA CYS A 90 2.75 11.32 4.31
C CYS A 90 3.91 10.36 4.09
N VAL A 91 3.79 9.13 4.58
CA VAL A 91 4.81 8.09 4.43
C VAL A 91 4.34 7.07 3.40
N MET A 92 5.07 6.97 2.30
CA MET A 92 4.89 5.96 1.27
C MET A 92 6.00 4.91 1.45
N ASP A 93 5.65 3.74 1.96
CA ASP A 93 6.57 2.62 2.13
C ASP A 93 6.44 1.66 0.93
N GLY A 94 7.41 1.69 0.03
CA GLY A 94 7.37 0.95 -1.24
C GLY A 94 6.17 1.30 -2.13
N GLY A 95 5.57 2.48 -1.92
CA GLY A 95 4.36 2.89 -2.64
C GLY A 95 4.59 3.08 -4.14
N ILE A 96 3.65 2.59 -4.95
CA ILE A 96 3.67 2.81 -6.40
C ILE A 96 3.29 4.26 -6.68
N THR A 97 4.08 4.95 -7.49
CA THR A 97 3.81 6.33 -7.89
C THR A 97 3.06 6.38 -9.23
N PRO A 98 2.31 7.46 -9.51
CA PRO A 98 1.56 7.56 -10.76
C PRO A 98 2.44 7.98 -11.94
N TYR A 99 3.68 7.46 -12.04
CA TYR A 99 4.46 7.66 -13.26
C TYR A 99 3.75 6.99 -14.43
N GLN A 100 3.64 7.71 -15.54
CA GLN A 100 2.86 7.22 -16.67
C GLN A 100 3.72 6.34 -17.58
N LEU A 101 3.32 5.08 -17.73
CA LEU A 101 3.77 4.21 -18.81
C LEU A 101 2.73 4.23 -19.93
N PRO A 102 3.13 3.83 -21.16
CA PRO A 102 2.15 3.61 -22.23
C PRO A 102 1.03 2.68 -21.76
N TRP A 103 -0.22 3.03 -22.08
CA TRP A 103 -1.40 2.31 -21.60
C TRP A 103 -1.33 0.80 -21.84
N ILE A 104 -0.85 0.35 -22.99
CA ILE A 104 -0.66 -1.07 -23.31
C ILE A 104 0.27 -1.74 -22.30
N VAL A 105 1.37 -1.08 -21.92
CA VAL A 105 2.36 -1.63 -20.97
C VAL A 105 1.73 -1.80 -19.58
N THR A 106 0.99 -0.79 -19.11
CA THR A 106 0.31 -0.88 -17.81
C THR A 106 -0.75 -1.97 -17.78
N ARG A 107 -1.45 -2.23 -18.90
CA ARG A 107 -2.41 -3.34 -19.03
C ARG A 107 -1.72 -4.70 -18.96
N PHE A 108 -0.56 -4.86 -19.60
CA PHE A 108 0.21 -6.11 -19.48
C PHE A 108 0.70 -6.34 -18.06
N ILE A 109 1.19 -5.32 -17.38
CA ILE A 109 1.61 -5.42 -15.97
C ILE A 109 0.42 -5.84 -15.10
N ALA A 110 -0.70 -5.11 -15.18
CA ALA A 110 -1.90 -5.40 -14.40
C ALA A 110 -2.45 -6.81 -14.69
N LEU A 111 -2.45 -7.25 -15.95
CA LEU A 111 -2.88 -8.59 -16.33
C LEU A 111 -1.95 -9.67 -15.77
N LYS A 112 -0.63 -9.47 -15.87
CA LYS A 112 0.36 -10.39 -15.31
C LYS A 112 0.14 -10.56 -13.81
N ASP A 113 0.05 -9.45 -13.07
CA ASP A 113 -0.10 -9.46 -11.62
C ASP A 113 -1.45 -10.08 -11.22
N TYR A 114 -2.53 -9.74 -11.93
CA TYR A 114 -3.84 -10.36 -11.73
C TYR A 114 -3.80 -11.88 -11.93
N LEU A 115 -3.17 -12.36 -13.01
CA LEU A 115 -3.07 -13.79 -13.30
C LEU A 115 -2.24 -14.51 -12.23
N MET A 116 -1.16 -13.91 -11.75
CA MET A 116 -0.36 -14.46 -10.64
C MET A 116 -1.23 -14.61 -9.38
N MET A 117 -2.03 -13.60 -9.02
CA MET A 117 -2.93 -13.67 -7.87
C MET A 117 -4.03 -14.71 -8.07
N MET A 118 -4.57 -14.84 -9.30
CA MET A 118 -5.57 -15.87 -9.61
C MET A 118 -5.00 -17.30 -9.53
N ILE A 119 -3.75 -17.49 -9.90
CA ILE A 119 -3.04 -18.76 -9.75
C ILE A 119 -2.82 -19.06 -8.24
N GLY A 120 -2.35 -18.08 -7.46
CA GLY A 120 -2.23 -18.22 -6.00
C GLY A 120 -3.56 -18.53 -5.32
N ARG A 121 -4.65 -17.86 -5.74
CA ARG A 121 -6.01 -18.12 -5.28
C ARG A 121 -6.46 -19.58 -5.52
N ALA A 122 -6.16 -20.13 -6.70
CA ALA A 122 -6.56 -21.48 -7.09
C ALA A 122 -5.68 -22.57 -6.46
N GLY A 123 -4.37 -22.35 -6.40
CA GLY A 123 -3.37 -23.32 -5.92
C GLY A 123 -3.13 -23.28 -4.42
N GLY A 124 -3.62 -22.25 -3.72
CA GLY A 124 -3.43 -22.09 -2.29
C GLY A 124 -1.98 -22.04 -1.84
N VAL A 125 -1.73 -22.40 -0.57
CA VAL A 125 -0.39 -22.31 0.06
C VAL A 125 0.68 -23.05 -0.71
N GLY A 126 0.42 -24.27 -1.18
CA GLY A 126 1.45 -25.08 -1.84
C GLY A 126 1.96 -24.49 -3.15
N LEU A 127 1.18 -23.64 -3.83
CA LEU A 127 1.64 -22.93 -5.00
C LEU A 127 2.34 -21.62 -4.63
N LEU A 128 1.86 -20.95 -3.59
CA LEU A 128 2.50 -19.75 -3.04
C LEU A 128 3.89 -20.07 -2.49
N GLU A 129 4.07 -21.17 -1.78
CA GLU A 129 5.38 -21.67 -1.32
C GLU A 129 6.38 -21.85 -2.49
N LYS A 130 5.92 -22.31 -3.64
CA LYS A 130 6.76 -22.46 -4.84
C LYS A 130 7.05 -21.13 -5.55
N ALA A 131 6.10 -20.19 -5.51
CA ALA A 131 6.21 -18.89 -6.15
C ALA A 131 7.04 -17.90 -5.32
N PHE A 132 6.90 -17.97 -4.00
CA PHE A 132 7.63 -17.17 -3.01
C PHE A 132 8.67 -18.05 -2.29
N ALA A 133 9.49 -18.80 -3.05
CA ALA A 133 10.54 -19.65 -2.53
C ALA A 133 11.70 -18.84 -1.93
N THR A 134 11.37 -17.94 -1.00
CA THR A 134 12.32 -17.17 -0.20
C THR A 134 12.09 -17.53 1.26
N ASP A 135 13.15 -17.54 2.06
CA ASP A 135 13.10 -17.75 3.51
C ASP A 135 12.39 -16.61 4.27
N ASP A 136 11.84 -15.63 3.53
CA ASP A 136 11.26 -14.39 4.07
C ASP A 136 9.81 -14.55 4.58
N TYR A 137 9.10 -15.61 4.15
CA TYR A 137 7.69 -15.82 4.50
C TYR A 137 7.49 -17.18 5.15
N SER A 138 6.89 -17.19 6.34
CA SER A 138 6.48 -18.42 6.99
C SER A 138 5.31 -19.08 6.22
N ARG A 139 5.09 -20.38 6.48
CA ARG A 139 3.93 -21.06 5.92
C ARG A 139 2.60 -20.44 6.41
N GLU A 140 2.58 -19.90 7.62
CA GLU A 140 1.43 -19.21 8.19
C GLU A 140 1.14 -17.89 7.46
N ASP A 141 2.19 -17.12 7.11
CA ASP A 141 2.04 -15.92 6.29
C ASP A 141 1.46 -16.24 4.91
N LEU A 142 1.96 -17.30 4.27
CA LEU A 142 1.45 -17.75 2.97
C LEU A 142 0.03 -18.30 3.05
N GLN A 143 -0.35 -18.95 4.16
CA GLN A 143 -1.74 -19.36 4.41
C GLN A 143 -2.65 -18.14 4.55
N TYR A 144 -2.23 -17.16 5.32
CA TYR A 144 -2.94 -15.89 5.48
C TYR A 144 -3.19 -15.20 4.13
N VAL A 145 -2.15 -15.06 3.31
CA VAL A 145 -2.26 -14.50 1.95
C VAL A 145 -3.23 -15.33 1.08
N ALA A 146 -3.15 -16.68 1.15
CA ALA A 146 -4.05 -17.54 0.41
C ALA A 146 -5.53 -17.35 0.82
N ASP A 147 -5.79 -17.16 2.10
CA ASP A 147 -7.14 -16.94 2.62
C ASP A 147 -7.69 -15.57 2.21
N VAL A 148 -6.85 -14.53 2.24
CA VAL A 148 -7.21 -13.20 1.71
C VAL A 148 -7.52 -13.28 0.21
N LEU A 149 -6.68 -13.95 -0.58
CA LEU A 149 -6.91 -14.12 -2.01
C LEU A 149 -8.21 -14.87 -2.33
N ARG A 150 -8.58 -15.87 -1.51
CA ARG A 150 -9.85 -16.61 -1.68
C ARG A 150 -11.06 -15.74 -1.36
N HIS A 151 -10.94 -14.88 -0.35
CA HIS A 151 -12.01 -13.97 0.04
C HIS A 151 -12.23 -12.86 -1.00
N CYS A 152 -11.16 -12.23 -1.47
CA CYS A 152 -11.24 -11.14 -2.45
C CYS A 152 -12.00 -11.58 -3.71
N SER A 153 -12.94 -10.77 -4.17
CA SER A 153 -13.58 -11.00 -5.46
C SER A 153 -12.57 -10.89 -6.62
N ARG A 154 -12.85 -11.54 -7.74
CA ARG A 154 -12.05 -11.36 -8.98
C ARG A 154 -11.97 -9.91 -9.41
N LYS A 155 -13.05 -9.16 -9.16
CA LYS A 155 -13.18 -7.74 -9.49
C LYS A 155 -12.30 -6.88 -8.57
N THR A 156 -12.23 -7.19 -7.29
CA THR A 156 -11.30 -6.57 -6.34
C THR A 156 -9.87 -6.80 -6.79
N LEU A 157 -9.46 -8.03 -7.06
CA LEU A 157 -8.10 -8.34 -7.49
C LEU A 157 -7.73 -7.60 -8.78
N TRP A 158 -8.60 -7.62 -9.80
CA TRP A 158 -8.34 -6.88 -11.03
C TRP A 158 -8.18 -5.38 -10.79
N ARG A 159 -9.13 -4.77 -10.07
CA ARG A 159 -9.14 -3.32 -9.81
C ARG A 159 -7.96 -2.85 -8.99
N THR A 160 -7.51 -3.65 -8.04
CA THR A 160 -6.33 -3.35 -7.24
C THR A 160 -5.11 -3.14 -8.14
N PHE A 161 -4.76 -4.12 -8.96
CA PHE A 161 -3.56 -4.03 -9.79
C PHE A 161 -3.73 -3.04 -10.95
N ASP A 162 -4.91 -2.98 -11.53
CA ASP A 162 -5.20 -1.98 -12.56
C ASP A 162 -5.08 -0.56 -12.04
N SER A 163 -5.71 -0.27 -10.90
CA SER A 163 -5.70 1.06 -10.31
C SER A 163 -4.31 1.47 -9.85
N CYS A 164 -3.57 0.62 -9.12
CA CYS A 164 -2.22 0.95 -8.66
C CYS A 164 -1.27 1.31 -9.80
N ASN A 165 -1.44 0.70 -10.98
CA ASN A 165 -0.61 0.97 -12.15
C ASN A 165 -1.10 2.14 -13.01
N ASN A 166 -2.30 2.69 -12.76
CA ASN A 166 -2.95 3.65 -13.66
C ASN A 166 -3.55 4.86 -12.97
N TYR A 167 -3.49 4.97 -11.62
CA TYR A 167 -4.06 6.13 -10.94
C TYR A 167 -3.37 7.42 -11.34
N LYS A 168 -4.09 8.54 -11.19
CA LYS A 168 -3.63 9.86 -11.59
C LYS A 168 -3.71 10.84 -10.44
N VAL A 169 -2.70 11.68 -10.35
CA VAL A 169 -2.75 12.85 -9.45
C VAL A 169 -3.60 13.95 -10.06
N PRO A 170 -4.17 14.85 -9.25
CA PRO A 170 -4.89 16.03 -9.76
C PRO A 170 -4.01 16.88 -10.66
N GLU A 171 -4.59 17.44 -11.71
CA GLU A 171 -3.94 18.42 -12.58
C GLU A 171 -4.79 19.71 -12.61
N PRO A 172 -4.20 20.88 -12.25
CA PRO A 172 -2.81 21.06 -11.80
C PRO A 172 -2.54 20.38 -10.45
N LEU A 173 -1.26 19.96 -10.23
CA LEU A 173 -0.84 19.35 -8.98
C LEU A 173 -1.02 20.37 -7.83
N PRO A 174 -1.77 20.04 -6.77
CA PRO A 174 -1.99 20.96 -5.67
C PRO A 174 -0.69 21.21 -4.89
N VAL A 175 -0.52 22.43 -4.42
CA VAL A 175 0.52 22.76 -3.45
C VAL A 175 0.07 22.25 -2.09
N ILE A 176 0.88 21.42 -1.45
CA ILE A 176 0.59 20.84 -0.13
C ILE A 176 1.70 21.18 0.87
N ASP A 177 1.31 21.42 2.13
CA ASP A 177 2.25 21.61 3.24
C ASP A 177 2.70 20.28 3.86
N THR A 178 2.20 19.17 3.35
CA THR A 178 2.51 17.82 3.82
C THR A 178 3.96 17.47 3.50
N GLN A 179 4.75 17.11 4.52
CA GLN A 179 6.07 16.53 4.30
C GLN A 179 5.93 15.09 3.82
N ILE A 180 6.32 14.84 2.57
CA ILE A 180 6.32 13.48 2.00
C ILE A 180 7.61 12.78 2.36
N HIS A 181 7.49 11.52 2.77
CA HIS A 181 8.57 10.57 3.00
C HIS A 181 8.36 9.38 2.07
N TYR A 182 9.38 9.00 1.33
CA TYR A 182 9.36 7.82 0.48
C TYR A 182 10.39 6.82 1.00
N TRP A 183 9.89 5.74 1.59
CA TRP A 183 10.71 4.65 2.13
C TRP A 183 10.75 3.50 1.13
N TYR A 184 11.87 2.82 1.02
CA TYR A 184 12.00 1.65 0.16
C TYR A 184 13.12 0.74 0.63
N ALA A 185 12.96 -0.56 0.39
CA ALA A 185 13.98 -1.55 0.68
C ALA A 185 15.16 -1.40 -0.30
N LYS A 186 16.37 -1.66 0.17
CA LYS A 186 17.58 -1.47 -0.65
C LYS A 186 17.61 -2.40 -1.86
N ASP A 187 17.13 -3.61 -1.73
CA ASP A 187 17.02 -4.59 -2.82
C ASP A 187 16.04 -4.17 -3.91
N GLU A 188 15.02 -3.37 -3.57
CA GLU A 188 14.04 -2.81 -4.51
C GLU A 188 14.55 -1.57 -5.29
N GLU A 189 15.70 -1.00 -4.97
CA GLU A 189 16.14 0.28 -5.54
C GLU A 189 16.10 0.31 -7.07
N LYS A 190 16.45 -0.81 -7.72
CA LYS A 190 16.41 -0.92 -9.19
C LYS A 190 14.99 -0.88 -9.74
N GLU A 191 14.07 -1.57 -9.09
CA GLU A 191 12.67 -1.63 -9.48
C GLU A 191 11.96 -0.31 -9.25
N ARG A 192 12.27 0.37 -8.12
CA ARG A 192 11.72 1.68 -7.73
C ARG A 192 12.33 2.87 -8.48
N LYS A 193 13.27 2.65 -9.38
CA LYS A 193 13.95 3.75 -10.08
C LYS A 193 13.01 4.77 -10.73
N LYS A 194 11.89 4.31 -11.30
CA LYS A 194 10.89 5.19 -11.91
C LYS A 194 10.08 5.94 -10.86
N ASP A 195 9.72 5.28 -9.77
CA ASP A 195 9.04 5.89 -8.63
C ASP A 195 9.90 6.98 -7.99
N LEU A 196 11.17 6.67 -7.73
CA LEU A 196 12.14 7.63 -7.19
C LEU A 196 12.32 8.85 -8.11
N HIS A 197 12.41 8.61 -9.42
CA HIS A 197 12.51 9.71 -10.39
C HIS A 197 11.24 10.56 -10.40
N TYR A 198 10.06 9.94 -10.39
CA TYR A 198 8.78 10.63 -10.34
C TYR A 198 8.68 11.52 -9.09
N MET A 199 8.98 10.96 -7.91
CA MET A 199 8.91 11.70 -6.65
C MET A 199 9.90 12.86 -6.62
N LYS A 200 11.14 12.65 -7.08
CA LYS A 200 12.15 13.74 -7.18
C LYS A 200 11.72 14.87 -8.11
N THR A 201 10.98 14.54 -9.16
CA THR A 201 10.56 15.52 -10.18
C THR A 201 9.28 16.26 -9.79
N LYS A 202 8.28 15.54 -9.29
CA LYS A 202 6.95 16.10 -8.97
C LYS A 202 6.83 16.62 -7.55
N PHE A 203 7.58 16.04 -6.62
CA PHE A 203 7.60 16.38 -5.20
C PHE A 203 9.05 16.55 -4.71
N PRO A 204 9.77 17.61 -5.14
CA PRO A 204 11.22 17.74 -4.90
C PRO A 204 11.59 17.83 -3.42
N GLN A 205 10.65 18.19 -2.53
CA GLN A 205 10.83 18.22 -1.08
C GLN A 205 10.68 16.84 -0.40
N THR A 206 10.46 15.75 -1.19
CA THR A 206 10.35 14.40 -0.64
C THR A 206 11.62 13.98 0.08
N LYS A 207 11.48 13.45 1.29
CA LYS A 207 12.56 12.79 2.02
C LYS A 207 12.59 11.31 1.66
N PHE A 208 13.74 10.84 1.21
CA PHE A 208 13.94 9.44 0.84
C PHE A 208 14.67 8.71 1.95
N GLU A 209 14.18 7.51 2.30
CA GLU A 209 14.75 6.63 3.31
C GLU A 209 14.96 5.25 2.71
N VAL A 210 16.21 4.77 2.77
CA VAL A 210 16.56 3.41 2.34
C VAL A 210 16.52 2.50 3.57
N LEU A 211 15.77 1.42 3.48
CA LEU A 211 15.68 0.40 4.54
C LEU A 211 16.64 -0.74 4.20
N PRO A 212 17.84 -0.81 4.83
CA PRO A 212 18.93 -1.64 4.34
C PRO A 212 18.63 -3.12 4.53
N ASP A 213 18.10 -3.64 5.51
CA ASP A 213 18.01 -5.07 5.81
C ASP A 213 16.55 -5.58 5.76
N LEU A 214 15.69 -4.88 5.04
CA LEU A 214 14.28 -5.21 4.90
C LEU A 214 13.93 -5.41 3.43
N GLY A 215 13.12 -6.41 3.14
CA GLY A 215 12.47 -6.59 1.83
C GLY A 215 11.25 -5.70 1.66
N HIS A 216 10.55 -5.85 0.55
CA HIS A 216 9.29 -5.14 0.27
C HIS A 216 8.28 -5.36 1.40
N ALA A 217 7.74 -4.27 1.95
CA ALA A 217 6.80 -4.31 3.07
C ALA A 217 7.35 -4.95 4.37
N GLY A 218 8.66 -5.16 4.46
CA GLY A 218 9.29 -5.87 5.57
C GLY A 218 9.25 -5.15 6.92
N LEU A 219 8.97 -3.85 6.94
CA LEU A 219 8.94 -3.05 8.18
C LEU A 219 7.88 -3.56 9.19
N VAL A 220 6.83 -4.19 8.72
CA VAL A 220 5.67 -4.60 9.52
C VAL A 220 5.61 -6.11 9.71
N LEU A 221 6.34 -6.90 8.93
CA LEU A 221 6.34 -8.35 9.02
C LEU A 221 6.99 -8.85 10.33
N PRO A 222 6.49 -9.96 10.93
CA PRO A 222 7.02 -10.51 12.19
C PRO A 222 8.51 -10.83 12.15
N VAL A 223 9.05 -11.16 10.99
CA VAL A 223 10.48 -11.48 10.78
C VAL A 223 11.40 -10.33 11.14
N SER A 224 10.93 -9.09 11.08
CA SER A 224 11.73 -7.91 11.45
C SER A 224 12.09 -7.84 12.95
N TYR A 225 11.41 -8.60 13.81
CA TYR A 225 11.74 -8.63 15.26
C TYR A 225 13.00 -9.41 15.61
N THR A 226 13.48 -10.29 14.76
CA THR A 226 14.70 -11.08 15.02
C THR A 226 15.98 -10.29 14.79
N HIS A 227 15.93 -9.17 14.08
CA HIS A 227 17.08 -8.32 13.76
C HIS A 227 17.19 -7.04 14.61
N LEU A 228 16.22 -6.78 15.48
CA LEU A 228 16.22 -5.63 16.42
C LEU A 228 16.71 -6.00 17.83
N ARG A 229 17.53 -7.05 17.96
CA ARG A 229 18.21 -7.38 19.22
C ARG A 229 19.68 -6.97 19.18
#